data_bb51378897f69d30f8925ffa00cc4483
#
_entry.id   bb51378897f69d30f8925ffa00cc4483
#
_cell.length_a   1.000
_cell.length_b   1.000
_cell.length_c   1.000
_cell.angle_alpha   90.00
_cell.angle_beta   90.00
_cell.angle_gamma   90.00
#
_symmetry.space_group_name_H-M   'P 1'
#
loop_
_entity.id
_entity.type
_entity.pdbx_description
1 polymer ?
#
loop_
_entity_poly.entity_id
_entity_poly.type
_entity_poly.pdbx_seq_one_letter_code
_entity_poly.pdbx_strand_id
1 'polypeptide(L)'
;MIYDIAIIGAGASGLMAASRFQNKKVCIIDKNETIGAKIKISGGAKCNITNKYLDSSYYLGDKNFIDEVFQKFDNKKLLSFLNQNGVYPTINEKIVKGTYFCKGSDEPIFMFKKLIQKVKQYLNCEVTDVTYLDGKFIIETTQGIIEAKELIVASGGLSYSTLGATDIGFKIAKKFGHTVNRLDPALVGFTVQKSEFWFKELSGLSVDTKIKVDDKVLEGKLLFTHKGCSGPVILSTSLYWKKGNITIDFAPYKDSYLPKRFKQAIKNMDIDIHNYQMAPAGNFGYTKAEVTKGGVEISQLKTNMESKYQKSLYFIGEVVDVTGELGGYNFQWAFSSGYSVCN
;
A
#
# COMPACT_ATOMS: atom_id res chain seq x y z
N MET A 1 4.56 -32.67 8.81
CA MET A 1 3.98 -32.62 7.43
C MET A 1 4.63 -31.47 6.71
N ILE A 2 5.36 -31.70 5.59
CA ILE A 2 6.07 -30.64 4.87
C ILE A 2 5.19 -30.09 3.74
N TYR A 3 5.05 -28.78 3.63
CA TYR A 3 4.42 -28.09 2.51
C TYR A 3 5.42 -27.88 1.36
N ASP A 4 4.92 -27.81 0.13
CA ASP A 4 5.76 -27.32 -0.97
C ASP A 4 6.01 -25.83 -0.82
N ILE A 5 4.94 -25.06 -0.44
CA ILE A 5 5.02 -23.61 -0.27
C ILE A 5 4.26 -23.21 1.02
N ALA A 6 4.89 -22.36 1.83
CA ALA A 6 4.22 -21.61 2.89
C ALA A 6 4.18 -20.12 2.52
N ILE A 7 3.04 -19.47 2.75
CA ILE A 7 2.82 -18.03 2.49
C ILE A 7 2.49 -17.36 3.82
N ILE A 8 3.29 -16.39 4.24
CA ILE A 8 3.05 -15.58 5.44
C ILE A 8 2.29 -14.32 5.04
N GLY A 9 1.03 -14.22 5.42
CA GLY A 9 0.12 -13.12 5.14
C GLY A 9 -0.96 -13.47 4.11
N ALA A 10 -2.22 -13.34 4.50
CA ALA A 10 -3.41 -13.53 3.67
C ALA A 10 -3.98 -12.20 3.16
N GLY A 11 -3.11 -11.21 2.89
CA GLY A 11 -3.42 -9.95 2.21
C GLY A 11 -3.47 -10.11 0.68
N ALA A 12 -3.56 -8.98 -0.04
CA ALA A 12 -3.71 -8.97 -1.50
C ALA A 12 -2.60 -9.76 -2.24
N SER A 13 -1.33 -9.56 -1.88
CA SER A 13 -0.20 -10.24 -2.52
C SER A 13 -0.16 -11.74 -2.20
N GLY A 14 -0.38 -12.10 -0.93
CA GLY A 14 -0.40 -13.52 -0.51
C GLY A 14 -1.56 -14.30 -1.13
N LEU A 15 -2.75 -13.68 -1.22
CA LEU A 15 -3.92 -14.29 -1.87
C LEU A 15 -3.71 -14.48 -3.36
N MET A 16 -3.10 -13.50 -4.05
CA MET A 16 -2.75 -13.64 -5.46
C MET A 16 -1.76 -14.79 -5.64
N ALA A 17 -0.68 -14.84 -4.88
CA ALA A 17 0.30 -15.93 -4.96
C ALA A 17 -0.37 -17.29 -4.68
N ALA A 18 -1.14 -17.42 -3.61
CA ALA A 18 -1.83 -18.66 -3.25
C ALA A 18 -2.78 -19.16 -4.36
N SER A 19 -3.46 -18.25 -5.06
CA SER A 19 -4.40 -18.60 -6.13
C SER A 19 -3.73 -19.23 -7.36
N ARG A 20 -2.41 -19.11 -7.48
CA ARG A 20 -1.63 -19.57 -8.64
C ARG A 20 -1.12 -21.02 -8.49
N PHE A 21 -0.99 -21.52 -7.29
CA PHE A 21 -0.37 -22.84 -7.02
C PHE A 21 -1.38 -23.97 -6.90
N GLN A 22 -2.12 -24.26 -7.99
CA GLN A 22 -3.22 -25.25 -7.97
C GLN A 22 -2.77 -26.70 -7.72
N ASN A 23 -1.53 -27.06 -8.09
CA ASN A 23 -1.00 -28.43 -8.07
C ASN A 23 0.10 -28.64 -7.00
N LYS A 24 0.32 -27.65 -6.13
CA LYS A 24 1.28 -27.73 -5.03
C LYS A 24 0.56 -27.82 -3.69
N LYS A 25 1.21 -28.43 -2.71
CA LYS A 25 0.72 -28.45 -1.33
C LYS A 25 1.07 -27.12 -0.65
N VAL A 26 0.11 -26.20 -0.62
CA VAL A 26 0.29 -24.85 -0.14
C VAL A 26 -0.40 -24.64 1.19
N CYS A 27 0.23 -23.87 2.09
CA CYS A 27 -0.45 -23.27 3.23
C CYS A 27 -0.27 -21.74 3.24
N ILE A 28 -1.27 -21.07 3.81
CA ILE A 28 -1.24 -19.63 4.09
C ILE A 28 -1.41 -19.43 5.60
N ILE A 29 -0.62 -18.52 6.15
CA ILE A 29 -0.55 -18.28 7.60
C ILE A 29 -0.87 -16.79 7.81
N ASP A 30 -1.86 -16.48 8.63
CA ASP A 30 -2.22 -15.10 8.93
C ASP A 30 -2.60 -14.96 10.41
N LYS A 31 -2.18 -13.85 11.01
CA LYS A 31 -2.51 -13.48 12.38
C LYS A 31 -3.99 -13.13 12.55
N ASN A 32 -4.65 -12.70 11.48
CA ASN A 32 -6.06 -12.34 11.52
C ASN A 32 -6.97 -13.58 11.47
N GLU A 33 -8.18 -13.40 11.97
CA GLU A 33 -9.26 -14.37 11.91
C GLU A 33 -9.78 -14.61 10.47
N THR A 34 -9.63 -13.61 9.61
CA THR A 34 -10.15 -13.62 8.23
C THR A 34 -9.11 -13.16 7.22
N ILE A 35 -9.17 -13.72 6.02
CA ILE A 35 -8.33 -13.29 4.91
C ILE A 35 -8.74 -11.91 4.38
N GLY A 36 -7.79 -11.15 3.81
CA GLY A 36 -8.07 -9.90 3.11
C GLY A 36 -8.47 -8.72 3.99
N ALA A 37 -8.07 -8.69 5.27
CA ALA A 37 -8.47 -7.66 6.23
C ALA A 37 -8.27 -6.23 5.70
N LYS A 38 -7.12 -5.93 5.09
CA LYS A 38 -6.82 -4.61 4.50
C LYS A 38 -7.60 -4.37 3.20
N ILE A 39 -7.90 -5.41 2.42
CA ILE A 39 -8.78 -5.31 1.24
C ILE A 39 -10.16 -4.83 1.66
N LYS A 40 -10.70 -5.39 2.75
CA LYS A 40 -12.06 -5.12 3.23
C LYS A 40 -12.32 -3.65 3.54
N ILE A 41 -11.34 -2.93 4.09
CA ILE A 41 -11.50 -1.53 4.49
C ILE A 41 -11.08 -0.53 3.41
N SER A 42 -10.38 -0.98 2.38
CA SER A 42 -9.77 -0.10 1.38
C SER A 42 -10.81 0.63 0.52
N GLY A 43 -10.45 1.84 0.06
CA GLY A 43 -11.30 2.63 -0.82
C GLY A 43 -12.70 2.93 -0.25
N GLY A 44 -12.84 3.08 1.07
CA GLY A 44 -14.14 3.27 1.72
C GLY A 44 -15.05 2.04 1.56
N ALA A 45 -14.50 0.83 1.72
CA ALA A 45 -15.15 -0.46 1.54
C ALA A 45 -15.55 -0.78 0.08
N LYS A 46 -14.96 -0.09 -0.91
CA LYS A 46 -15.15 -0.37 -2.36
C LYS A 46 -13.93 -0.97 -3.02
N CYS A 47 -12.83 -1.12 -2.32
CA CYS A 47 -11.54 -1.63 -2.81
C CYS A 47 -11.07 -0.95 -4.11
N ASN A 48 -10.16 0.00 -3.99
CA ASN A 48 -9.47 0.65 -5.11
C ASN A 48 -8.40 -0.28 -5.68
N ILE A 49 -8.82 -1.13 -6.62
CA ILE A 49 -8.07 -2.33 -7.03
C ILE A 49 -6.86 -2.06 -7.94
N THR A 50 -6.94 -1.04 -8.79
CA THR A 50 -5.89 -0.63 -9.73
C THR A 50 -6.16 0.76 -10.32
N ASN A 51 -5.30 1.22 -11.23
CA ASN A 51 -5.47 2.46 -11.97
C ASN A 51 -5.36 2.23 -13.49
N LYS A 52 -6.10 3.01 -14.28
CA LYS A 52 -6.03 3.02 -15.75
C LYS A 52 -4.64 3.46 -16.25
N TYR A 53 -4.03 4.40 -15.55
CA TYR A 53 -2.76 5.02 -15.89
C TYR A 53 -1.63 4.34 -15.10
N LEU A 54 -1.35 3.07 -15.41
CA LEU A 54 -0.26 2.32 -14.77
C LEU A 54 1.07 2.70 -15.41
N ASP A 55 1.97 3.24 -14.60
CA ASP A 55 3.32 3.62 -14.98
C ASP A 55 4.23 3.63 -13.75
N SER A 56 5.49 3.24 -13.89
CA SER A 56 6.43 3.18 -12.76
C SER A 56 6.73 4.57 -12.16
N SER A 57 6.48 5.67 -12.88
CA SER A 57 6.65 7.03 -12.35
C SER A 57 5.73 7.37 -11.18
N TYR A 58 4.61 6.63 -11.02
CA TYR A 58 3.69 6.75 -9.88
C TYR A 58 4.16 5.99 -8.63
N TYR A 59 5.36 5.40 -8.65
CA TYR A 59 5.88 4.62 -7.54
C TYR A 59 7.22 5.17 -7.05
N LEU A 60 7.50 5.03 -5.77
CA LEU A 60 8.86 5.02 -5.21
C LEU A 60 9.44 3.62 -5.41
N GLY A 61 10.73 3.54 -5.66
CA GLY A 61 11.46 2.31 -5.96
C GLY A 61 12.20 2.39 -7.30
N ASP A 62 12.94 1.35 -7.66
CA ASP A 62 13.63 1.25 -8.95
C ASP A 62 12.63 1.05 -10.08
N LYS A 63 12.62 1.98 -11.03
CA LYS A 63 11.64 2.02 -12.13
C LYS A 63 11.76 0.82 -13.06
N ASN A 64 12.98 0.41 -13.38
CA ASN A 64 13.24 -0.71 -14.27
C ASN A 64 12.73 -2.02 -13.64
N PHE A 65 13.02 -2.23 -12.36
CA PHE A 65 12.53 -3.39 -11.64
C PHE A 65 10.99 -3.44 -11.59
N ILE A 66 10.35 -2.30 -11.31
CA ILE A 66 8.89 -2.18 -11.27
C ILE A 66 8.30 -2.49 -12.66
N ASP A 67 8.87 -1.93 -13.73
CA ASP A 67 8.40 -2.14 -15.09
C ASP A 67 8.54 -3.62 -15.52
N GLU A 68 9.64 -4.30 -15.17
CA GLU A 68 9.80 -5.74 -15.42
C GLU A 68 8.73 -6.58 -14.71
N VAL A 69 8.35 -6.22 -13.47
CA VAL A 69 7.27 -6.90 -12.75
C VAL A 69 5.93 -6.63 -13.43
N PHE A 70 5.66 -5.38 -13.88
CA PHE A 70 4.41 -5.03 -14.58
C PHE A 70 4.30 -5.65 -15.98
N GLN A 71 5.40 -5.88 -16.70
CA GLN A 71 5.37 -6.63 -17.96
C GLN A 71 4.80 -8.04 -17.77
N LYS A 72 5.05 -8.67 -16.61
CA LYS A 72 4.48 -9.98 -16.28
C LYS A 72 2.99 -9.91 -15.96
N PHE A 73 2.57 -8.91 -15.16
CA PHE A 73 1.18 -8.75 -14.72
C PHE A 73 0.81 -7.29 -14.50
N ASP A 74 0.36 -6.62 -15.55
CA ASP A 74 -0.10 -5.23 -15.54
C ASP A 74 -1.58 -5.08 -15.12
N ASN A 75 -2.09 -3.86 -15.17
CA ASN A 75 -3.47 -3.54 -14.84
C ASN A 75 -4.49 -4.19 -15.80
N LYS A 76 -4.14 -4.38 -17.08
CA LYS A 76 -5.03 -5.01 -18.05
C LYS A 76 -5.16 -6.51 -17.76
N LYS A 77 -4.04 -7.17 -17.45
CA LYS A 77 -4.02 -8.57 -17.03
C LYS A 77 -4.75 -8.76 -15.70
N LEU A 78 -4.58 -7.83 -14.73
CA LEU A 78 -5.32 -7.86 -13.47
C LEU A 78 -6.83 -7.72 -13.70
N LEU A 79 -7.27 -6.76 -14.50
CA LEU A 79 -8.69 -6.59 -14.82
C LEU A 79 -9.26 -7.81 -15.54
N SER A 80 -8.52 -8.39 -16.49
CA SER A 80 -8.91 -9.64 -17.15
C SER A 80 -9.05 -10.79 -16.15
N PHE A 81 -8.08 -10.96 -15.25
CA PHE A 81 -8.14 -11.98 -14.19
C PHE A 81 -9.36 -11.80 -13.28
N LEU A 82 -9.64 -10.58 -12.86
CA LEU A 82 -10.83 -10.28 -12.04
C LEU A 82 -12.13 -10.59 -12.77
N ASN A 83 -12.25 -10.14 -14.02
CA ASN A 83 -13.45 -10.36 -14.85
C ASN A 83 -13.71 -11.84 -15.08
N GLN A 84 -12.67 -12.64 -15.39
CA GLN A 84 -12.77 -14.09 -15.55
C GLN A 84 -13.24 -14.81 -14.28
N ASN A 85 -13.05 -14.18 -13.12
CA ASN A 85 -13.45 -14.71 -11.83
C ASN A 85 -14.68 -14.01 -11.23
N GLY A 86 -15.44 -13.27 -12.06
CA GLY A 86 -16.73 -12.68 -11.69
C GLY A 86 -16.67 -11.35 -10.93
N VAL A 87 -15.52 -10.68 -10.92
CA VAL A 87 -15.37 -9.34 -10.33
C VAL A 87 -15.15 -8.32 -11.46
N TYR A 88 -16.01 -7.30 -11.54
CA TYR A 88 -16.05 -6.32 -12.64
C TYR A 88 -15.79 -4.90 -12.12
N PRO A 89 -14.54 -4.49 -11.88
CA PRO A 89 -14.24 -3.15 -11.39
C PRO A 89 -14.59 -2.08 -12.42
N THR A 90 -15.04 -0.92 -11.92
CA THR A 90 -15.39 0.25 -12.73
C THR A 90 -14.60 1.47 -12.33
N ILE A 91 -14.34 2.39 -13.25
CA ILE A 91 -13.64 3.64 -12.97
C ILE A 91 -14.56 4.58 -12.19
N ASN A 92 -14.02 5.19 -11.12
CA ASN A 92 -14.63 6.30 -10.42
C ASN A 92 -13.62 7.45 -10.32
N GLU A 93 -13.81 8.49 -11.13
CA GLU A 93 -12.90 9.64 -11.23
C GLU A 93 -13.09 10.69 -10.14
N LYS A 94 -14.03 10.51 -9.21
CA LYS A 94 -14.38 11.53 -8.20
C LYS A 94 -13.29 11.75 -7.15
N ILE A 95 -12.42 10.76 -6.92
CA ILE A 95 -11.39 10.80 -5.86
C ILE A 95 -10.00 10.95 -6.49
N VAL A 96 -9.58 9.97 -7.27
CA VAL A 96 -8.32 9.97 -8.01
C VAL A 96 -8.58 9.50 -9.43
N LYS A 97 -8.08 10.24 -10.41
CA LYS A 97 -8.30 9.99 -11.83
C LYS A 97 -7.88 8.56 -12.22
N GLY A 98 -8.74 7.88 -12.95
CA GLY A 98 -8.46 6.56 -13.49
C GLY A 98 -8.52 5.39 -12.51
N THR A 99 -8.88 5.63 -11.25
CA THR A 99 -8.96 4.54 -10.25
C THR A 99 -10.12 3.60 -10.52
N TYR A 100 -9.84 2.30 -10.55
CA TYR A 100 -10.84 1.24 -10.63
C TYR A 100 -11.26 0.80 -9.23
N PHE A 101 -12.57 0.71 -9.02
CA PHE A 101 -13.20 0.23 -7.78
C PHE A 101 -14.07 -0.99 -8.06
N CYS A 102 -14.08 -1.94 -7.14
CA CYS A 102 -15.09 -2.98 -7.07
C CYS A 102 -16.44 -2.38 -6.61
N LYS A 103 -17.54 -3.08 -6.78
CA LYS A 103 -18.84 -2.66 -6.22
C LYS A 103 -18.80 -2.67 -4.69
N GLY A 104 -18.09 -3.65 -4.11
CA GLY A 104 -17.79 -3.77 -2.70
C GLY A 104 -16.49 -4.53 -2.48
N SER A 105 -15.84 -4.28 -1.36
CA SER A 105 -14.58 -4.96 -1.00
C SER A 105 -14.76 -6.46 -0.72
N ASP A 106 -15.98 -6.93 -0.50
CA ASP A 106 -16.27 -8.35 -0.31
C ASP A 106 -16.19 -9.15 -1.62
N GLU A 107 -16.39 -8.50 -2.81
CA GLU A 107 -16.30 -9.19 -4.11
C GLU A 107 -14.91 -9.85 -4.32
N PRO A 108 -13.78 -9.12 -4.27
CA PRO A 108 -12.46 -9.74 -4.45
C PRO A 108 -12.12 -10.71 -3.33
N ILE A 109 -12.57 -10.49 -2.09
CA ILE A 109 -12.34 -11.42 -0.99
C ILE A 109 -13.06 -12.74 -1.25
N PHE A 110 -14.33 -12.71 -1.69
CA PHE A 110 -15.11 -13.90 -2.01
C PHE A 110 -14.50 -14.66 -3.20
N MET A 111 -14.05 -13.93 -4.20
CA MET A 111 -13.33 -14.50 -5.35
C MET A 111 -12.08 -15.28 -4.88
N PHE A 112 -11.22 -14.65 -4.06
CA PHE A 112 -10.02 -15.32 -3.56
C PHE A 112 -10.35 -16.50 -2.65
N LYS A 113 -11.39 -16.44 -1.81
CA LYS A 113 -11.86 -17.60 -1.03
C LYS A 113 -12.16 -18.81 -1.90
N LYS A 114 -12.78 -18.61 -3.05
CA LYS A 114 -13.04 -19.69 -4.02
C LYS A 114 -11.74 -20.21 -4.65
N LEU A 115 -10.85 -19.30 -5.07
CA LEU A 115 -9.61 -19.68 -5.74
C LEU A 115 -8.64 -20.46 -4.83
N ILE A 116 -8.64 -20.16 -3.53
CA ILE A 116 -7.76 -20.81 -2.55
C ILE A 116 -8.45 -21.90 -1.72
N GLN A 117 -9.60 -22.42 -2.12
CA GLN A 117 -10.37 -23.42 -1.34
C GLN A 117 -9.58 -24.70 -1.02
N LYS A 118 -8.58 -25.06 -1.83
CA LYS A 118 -7.68 -26.19 -1.61
C LYS A 118 -6.43 -25.86 -0.79
N VAL A 119 -6.19 -24.58 -0.52
CA VAL A 119 -5.03 -24.10 0.26
C VAL A 119 -5.33 -24.25 1.75
N LYS A 120 -4.42 -24.88 2.50
CA LYS A 120 -4.57 -24.96 3.95
C LYS A 120 -4.39 -23.59 4.58
N GLN A 121 -5.37 -23.12 5.34
CA GLN A 121 -5.35 -21.82 5.99
C GLN A 121 -5.11 -22.00 7.50
N TYR A 122 -4.06 -21.34 8.02
CA TYR A 122 -3.76 -21.15 9.42
C TYR A 122 -4.10 -19.70 9.78
N LEU A 123 -5.32 -19.46 10.22
CA LEU A 123 -5.82 -18.16 10.67
C LEU A 123 -5.73 -18.04 12.19
N ASN A 124 -5.76 -16.83 12.74
CA ASN A 124 -5.41 -16.54 14.14
C ASN A 124 -4.03 -17.13 14.51
N CYS A 125 -3.12 -17.21 13.55
CA CYS A 125 -1.84 -17.87 13.65
C CYS A 125 -0.73 -16.86 13.40
N GLU A 126 -0.04 -16.45 14.44
CA GLU A 126 1.07 -15.50 14.35
C GLU A 126 2.39 -16.25 14.13
N VAL A 127 3.15 -15.83 13.12
CA VAL A 127 4.52 -16.30 12.91
C VAL A 127 5.44 -15.54 13.87
N THR A 128 6.21 -16.28 14.64
CA THR A 128 7.14 -15.73 15.65
C THR A 128 8.59 -15.73 15.19
N ASP A 129 8.99 -16.76 14.44
CA ASP A 129 10.33 -16.86 13.87
C ASP A 129 10.35 -17.74 12.61
N VAL A 130 11.42 -17.63 11.83
CA VAL A 130 11.68 -18.48 10.66
C VAL A 130 13.16 -18.81 10.61
N THR A 131 13.48 -20.09 10.42
CA THR A 131 14.84 -20.58 10.17
C THR A 131 14.88 -21.43 8.90
N TYR A 132 16.06 -21.60 8.32
CA TYR A 132 16.29 -22.51 7.20
C TYR A 132 17.25 -23.60 7.63
N LEU A 133 16.80 -24.85 7.60
CA LEU A 133 17.57 -26.01 8.06
C LEU A 133 17.26 -27.20 7.16
N ASP A 134 18.28 -27.96 6.78
CA ASP A 134 18.17 -29.17 5.99
C ASP A 134 17.31 -29.04 4.72
N GLY A 135 17.50 -27.92 4.01
CA GLY A 135 16.83 -27.68 2.74
C GLY A 135 15.37 -27.22 2.83
N LYS A 136 14.88 -26.86 4.01
CA LYS A 136 13.50 -26.40 4.25
C LYS A 136 13.45 -25.24 5.24
N PHE A 137 12.36 -24.47 5.16
CA PHE A 137 12.03 -23.44 6.12
C PHE A 137 11.26 -24.06 7.30
N ILE A 138 11.71 -23.75 8.50
CA ILE A 138 11.05 -24.06 9.77
C ILE A 138 10.39 -22.76 10.25
N ILE A 139 9.08 -22.73 10.27
CA ILE A 139 8.27 -21.56 10.58
C ILE A 139 7.64 -21.80 11.95
N GLU A 140 8.11 -21.06 12.94
CA GLU A 140 7.55 -21.07 14.29
C GLU A 140 6.31 -20.20 14.35
N THR A 141 5.24 -20.73 14.92
CA THR A 141 3.96 -20.02 15.03
C THR A 141 3.31 -20.25 16.39
N THR A 142 2.32 -19.42 16.71
CA THR A 142 1.50 -19.59 17.92
C THR A 142 0.67 -20.88 17.92
N GLN A 143 0.56 -21.58 16.79
CA GLN A 143 -0.16 -22.85 16.64
C GLN A 143 0.77 -24.05 16.41
N GLY A 144 2.09 -23.88 16.60
CA GLY A 144 3.10 -24.92 16.42
C GLY A 144 4.01 -24.64 15.22
N ILE A 145 4.79 -25.66 14.84
CA ILE A 145 5.80 -25.56 13.80
C ILE A 145 5.21 -25.98 12.44
N ILE A 146 5.46 -25.17 11.42
CA ILE A 146 5.11 -25.45 10.02
C ILE A 146 6.42 -25.55 9.23
N GLU A 147 6.53 -26.59 8.39
CA GLU A 147 7.69 -26.81 7.54
C GLU A 147 7.32 -26.65 6.07
N ALA A 148 8.18 -25.98 5.29
CA ALA A 148 7.97 -25.79 3.86
C ALA A 148 9.28 -25.76 3.07
N LYS A 149 9.24 -26.19 1.80
CA LYS A 149 10.40 -26.14 0.89
C LYS A 149 10.64 -24.73 0.36
N GLU A 150 9.57 -23.99 0.12
CA GLU A 150 9.60 -22.59 -0.35
C GLU A 150 8.82 -21.69 0.63
N LEU A 151 9.30 -20.48 0.85
CA LEU A 151 8.67 -19.50 1.72
C LEU A 151 8.40 -18.19 0.99
N ILE A 152 7.14 -17.74 1.02
CA ILE A 152 6.71 -16.46 0.47
C ILE A 152 6.31 -15.54 1.63
N VAL A 153 7.02 -14.44 1.79
CA VAL A 153 6.74 -13.41 2.81
C VAL A 153 5.87 -12.33 2.17
N ALA A 154 4.59 -12.33 2.53
CA ALA A 154 3.53 -11.43 2.06
C ALA A 154 2.89 -10.66 3.22
N SER A 155 3.67 -10.38 4.28
CA SER A 155 3.21 -9.87 5.57
C SER A 155 2.67 -8.42 5.53
N GLY A 156 2.89 -7.70 4.42
CA GLY A 156 2.54 -6.28 4.33
C GLY A 156 3.51 -5.37 5.10
N GLY A 157 3.07 -4.15 5.40
CA GLY A 157 3.80 -3.15 6.16
C GLY A 157 3.25 -2.95 7.58
N LEU A 158 3.53 -1.77 8.17
CA LEU A 158 3.18 -1.41 9.55
C LEU A 158 1.86 -0.62 9.65
N SER A 159 1.29 -0.20 8.52
CA SER A 159 0.06 0.59 8.48
C SER A 159 -1.14 -0.26 8.89
N TYR A 160 -2.08 0.34 9.64
CA TYR A 160 -3.24 -0.34 10.21
C TYR A 160 -2.87 -1.45 11.20
N SER A 161 -2.15 -1.11 12.26
CA SER A 161 -1.77 -2.04 13.31
C SER A 161 -2.95 -2.81 13.92
N THR A 162 -4.13 -2.18 13.97
CA THR A 162 -5.39 -2.79 14.41
C THR A 162 -5.92 -3.89 13.47
N LEU A 163 -5.38 -4.00 12.27
CA LEU A 163 -5.71 -5.04 11.29
C LEU A 163 -4.62 -6.12 11.17
N GLY A 164 -3.85 -6.32 12.22
CA GLY A 164 -2.85 -7.40 12.30
C GLY A 164 -1.51 -7.07 11.61
N ALA A 165 -1.24 -5.81 11.25
CA ALA A 165 0.06 -5.42 10.74
C ALA A 165 1.17 -5.75 11.75
N THR A 166 2.26 -6.36 11.29
CA THR A 166 3.40 -6.76 12.11
C THR A 166 4.71 -6.46 11.39
N ASP A 167 5.81 -6.46 12.12
CA ASP A 167 7.16 -6.28 11.58
C ASP A 167 7.85 -7.60 11.22
N ILE A 168 7.13 -8.72 11.30
CA ILE A 168 7.70 -10.08 11.12
C ILE A 168 8.39 -10.24 9.76
N GLY A 169 7.82 -9.70 8.68
CA GLY A 169 8.44 -9.79 7.36
C GLY A 169 9.77 -9.06 7.27
N PHE A 170 9.88 -7.92 7.95
CA PHE A 170 11.14 -7.16 8.02
C PHE A 170 12.17 -7.85 8.92
N LYS A 171 11.73 -8.53 10.00
CA LYS A 171 12.60 -9.36 10.85
C LYS A 171 13.15 -10.55 10.07
N ILE A 172 12.28 -11.26 9.35
CA ILE A 172 12.69 -12.37 8.47
C ILE A 172 13.70 -11.87 7.43
N ALA A 173 13.41 -10.76 6.75
CA ALA A 173 14.33 -10.20 5.76
C ALA A 173 15.73 -9.92 6.34
N LYS A 174 15.81 -9.25 7.48
CA LYS A 174 17.08 -8.98 8.18
C LYS A 174 17.81 -10.25 8.60
N LYS A 175 17.08 -11.24 9.10
CA LYS A 175 17.64 -12.54 9.52
C LYS A 175 18.29 -13.28 8.33
N PHE A 176 17.73 -13.15 7.13
CA PHE A 176 18.30 -13.73 5.91
C PHE A 176 19.25 -12.79 5.15
N GLY A 177 19.75 -11.73 5.81
CA GLY A 177 20.81 -10.85 5.29
C GLY A 177 20.32 -9.71 4.40
N HIS A 178 19.01 -9.49 4.28
CA HIS A 178 18.48 -8.37 3.50
C HIS A 178 18.55 -7.04 4.25
N THR A 179 18.84 -5.99 3.51
CA THR A 179 18.65 -4.62 3.97
C THR A 179 17.15 -4.30 3.99
N VAL A 180 16.71 -3.72 5.08
CA VAL A 180 15.38 -3.12 5.20
C VAL A 180 15.56 -1.61 5.28
N ASN A 181 15.15 -0.92 4.23
CA ASN A 181 15.18 0.52 4.15
C ASN A 181 14.25 1.15 5.19
N ARG A 182 14.54 2.39 5.59
CA ARG A 182 13.80 3.09 6.65
C ARG A 182 12.29 3.04 6.37
N LEU A 183 11.54 2.60 7.38
CA LEU A 183 10.09 2.51 7.33
C LEU A 183 9.48 3.81 7.82
N ASP A 184 8.65 4.44 7.00
CA ASP A 184 7.90 5.64 7.34
C ASP A 184 6.42 5.48 6.93
N PRO A 185 5.45 6.09 7.67
CA PRO A 185 4.06 6.12 7.24
C PRO A 185 3.93 6.99 5.99
N ALA A 186 3.16 6.51 5.00
CA ALA A 186 2.89 7.22 3.76
C ALA A 186 1.41 7.15 3.37
N LEU A 187 1.00 8.01 2.43
CA LEU A 187 -0.41 8.27 2.13
C LEU A 187 -1.17 8.62 3.42
N VAL A 188 -0.69 9.66 4.10
CA VAL A 188 -1.11 10.03 5.44
C VAL A 188 -1.27 11.55 5.55
N GLY A 189 -2.21 12.02 6.37
CA GLY A 189 -2.42 13.45 6.61
C GLY A 189 -1.28 14.09 7.40
N PHE A 190 -1.10 15.41 7.23
CA PHE A 190 -0.12 16.21 7.95
C PHE A 190 -0.73 16.91 9.16
N THR A 191 0.05 16.96 10.25
CA THR A 191 -0.17 17.90 11.35
C THR A 191 0.48 19.24 11.02
N VAL A 192 -0.07 20.33 11.58
CA VAL A 192 0.38 21.68 11.27
C VAL A 192 1.09 22.33 12.45
N GLN A 193 1.99 23.28 12.16
CA GLN A 193 2.65 24.14 13.15
C GLN A 193 1.64 25.12 13.77
N LYS A 194 2.05 25.86 14.80
CA LYS A 194 1.18 26.87 15.43
C LYS A 194 0.75 27.99 14.47
N SER A 195 1.63 28.37 13.54
CA SER A 195 1.34 29.33 12.47
C SER A 195 0.17 28.95 11.58
N GLU A 196 -0.06 27.65 11.39
CA GLU A 196 -1.14 27.11 10.55
C GLU A 196 -2.38 26.67 11.34
N PHE A 197 -2.54 27.08 12.61
CA PHE A 197 -3.72 26.69 13.41
C PHE A 197 -5.06 27.18 12.83
N TRP A 198 -5.05 28.19 11.98
CA TRP A 198 -6.21 28.59 11.22
C TRP A 198 -6.78 27.46 10.31
N PHE A 199 -5.98 26.47 9.92
CA PHE A 199 -6.47 25.28 9.23
C PHE A 199 -7.55 24.54 10.03
N LYS A 200 -7.45 24.55 11.35
CA LYS A 200 -8.43 23.89 12.25
C LYS A 200 -9.80 24.54 12.20
N GLU A 201 -9.85 25.86 11.99
CA GLU A 201 -11.09 26.62 11.84
C GLU A 201 -11.82 26.23 10.54
N LEU A 202 -11.08 25.71 9.55
CA LEU A 202 -11.60 25.23 8.29
C LEU A 202 -11.93 23.73 8.31
N SER A 203 -11.84 23.05 9.47
CA SER A 203 -12.07 21.60 9.54
C SER A 203 -13.35 21.16 8.83
N GLY A 204 -13.24 20.12 8.00
CA GLY A 204 -14.30 19.61 7.14
C GLY A 204 -14.42 20.29 5.77
N LEU A 205 -13.73 21.41 5.54
CA LEU A 205 -13.71 22.07 4.24
C LEU A 205 -12.71 21.38 3.30
N SER A 206 -13.11 21.22 2.04
CA SER A 206 -12.20 20.78 0.96
C SER A 206 -12.04 21.86 -0.07
N VAL A 207 -10.81 22.03 -0.58
CA VAL A 207 -10.47 22.94 -1.69
C VAL A 207 -9.62 22.23 -2.73
N ASP A 208 -9.79 22.56 -3.99
CA ASP A 208 -8.91 22.10 -5.05
C ASP A 208 -7.60 22.88 -4.96
N THR A 209 -6.49 22.16 -4.94
CA THR A 209 -5.16 22.72 -4.72
C THR A 209 -4.14 22.13 -5.67
N LYS A 210 -3.06 22.87 -5.88
CA LYS A 210 -1.82 22.36 -6.45
C LYS A 210 -0.72 22.45 -5.40
N ILE A 211 0.02 21.36 -5.18
CA ILE A 211 1.06 21.28 -4.16
C ILE A 211 2.38 20.92 -4.82
N LYS A 212 3.40 21.73 -4.55
CA LYS A 212 4.78 21.40 -4.91
C LYS A 212 5.52 20.85 -3.69
N VAL A 213 6.14 19.70 -3.87
CA VAL A 213 7.00 19.04 -2.88
C VAL A 213 8.22 18.48 -3.61
N ASP A 214 9.41 18.89 -3.20
CA ASP A 214 10.65 18.65 -3.94
C ASP A 214 10.45 18.98 -5.45
N ASP A 215 10.73 18.05 -6.35
CA ASP A 215 10.55 18.21 -7.81
C ASP A 215 9.15 17.77 -8.31
N LYS A 216 8.26 17.36 -7.41
CA LYS A 216 6.91 16.90 -7.77
C LYS A 216 5.89 18.01 -7.62
N VAL A 217 4.96 18.05 -8.57
CA VAL A 217 3.76 18.90 -8.52
C VAL A 217 2.55 17.97 -8.56
N LEU A 218 1.70 18.07 -7.54
CA LEU A 218 0.53 17.23 -7.34
C LEU A 218 -0.72 18.10 -7.32
N GLU A 219 -1.81 17.64 -7.93
CA GLU A 219 -3.08 18.34 -7.99
C GLU A 219 -4.20 17.48 -7.39
N GLY A 220 -5.12 18.13 -6.69
CA GLY A 220 -6.28 17.46 -6.12
C GLY A 220 -6.89 18.19 -4.94
N LYS A 221 -7.83 17.50 -4.26
CA LYS A 221 -8.52 18.07 -3.10
C LYS A 221 -7.68 17.96 -1.83
N LEU A 222 -7.43 19.12 -1.20
CA LEU A 222 -6.95 19.24 0.17
C LEU A 222 -8.18 19.28 1.09
N LEU A 223 -8.17 18.50 2.15
CA LEU A 223 -9.18 18.52 3.21
C LEU A 223 -8.57 19.09 4.49
N PHE A 224 -9.12 20.18 4.98
CA PHE A 224 -8.78 20.73 6.29
C PHE A 224 -9.35 19.85 7.40
N THR A 225 -8.57 19.60 8.44
CA THR A 225 -8.97 18.77 9.60
C THR A 225 -8.64 19.49 10.91
N HIS A 226 -9.23 19.04 12.00
CA HIS A 226 -8.92 19.57 13.32
C HIS A 226 -7.48 19.35 13.81
N LYS A 227 -6.70 18.50 13.11
CA LYS A 227 -5.27 18.23 13.41
C LYS A 227 -4.32 18.86 12.38
N GLY A 228 -4.86 19.35 11.25
CA GLY A 228 -4.06 19.88 10.15
C GLY A 228 -4.74 19.67 8.81
N CYS A 229 -4.15 18.92 7.90
CA CYS A 229 -4.71 18.67 6.59
C CYS A 229 -4.55 17.21 6.13
N SER A 230 -5.46 16.81 5.24
CA SER A 230 -5.56 15.49 4.62
C SER A 230 -6.16 15.65 3.23
N GLY A 231 -6.78 14.61 2.71
CA GLY A 231 -7.37 14.60 1.36
C GLY A 231 -6.39 14.06 0.31
N PRO A 232 -6.89 13.73 -0.87
CA PRO A 232 -6.11 12.98 -1.87
C PRO A 232 -4.76 13.59 -2.20
N VAL A 233 -4.68 14.91 -2.40
CA VAL A 233 -3.42 15.58 -2.72
C VAL A 233 -2.42 15.54 -1.57
N ILE A 234 -2.87 15.72 -0.33
CA ILE A 234 -2.01 15.65 0.87
C ILE A 234 -1.50 14.23 1.08
N LEU A 235 -2.36 13.23 0.90
CA LEU A 235 -1.95 11.82 1.02
C LEU A 235 -0.84 11.51 0.02
N SER A 236 -0.99 11.88 -1.25
CA SER A 236 0.07 11.71 -2.25
C SER A 236 1.31 12.55 -1.95
N THR A 237 1.15 13.80 -1.46
CA THR A 237 2.29 14.66 -1.05
C THR A 237 3.13 14.00 0.04
N SER A 238 2.49 13.33 1.01
CA SER A 238 3.20 12.67 2.12
C SER A 238 4.13 11.55 1.68
N LEU A 239 3.90 10.99 0.51
CA LEU A 239 4.78 9.97 -0.09
C LEU A 239 6.17 10.54 -0.40
N TYR A 240 6.21 11.77 -0.93
CA TYR A 240 7.43 12.46 -1.37
C TYR A 240 8.06 13.32 -0.26
N TRP A 241 7.22 13.90 0.62
CA TRP A 241 7.72 14.77 1.68
C TRP A 241 8.63 14.05 2.67
N LYS A 242 9.80 14.61 2.94
CA LYS A 242 10.77 14.13 3.94
C LYS A 242 10.89 15.12 5.10
N LYS A 243 11.09 16.39 4.77
CA LYS A 243 11.23 17.51 5.74
C LYS A 243 11.12 18.85 4.99
N GLY A 244 10.95 19.93 5.73
CA GLY A 244 10.92 21.30 5.18
C GLY A 244 9.55 21.68 4.64
N ASN A 245 9.51 22.75 3.84
CA ASN A 245 8.30 23.33 3.34
C ASN A 245 7.74 22.58 2.14
N ILE A 246 6.43 22.57 2.04
CA ILE A 246 5.69 22.36 0.79
C ILE A 246 5.07 23.68 0.35
N THR A 247 4.91 23.87 -0.95
CA THR A 247 4.26 25.07 -1.50
C THR A 247 2.85 24.70 -1.93
N ILE A 248 1.85 25.45 -1.46
CA ILE A 248 0.44 25.20 -1.74
C ILE A 248 -0.14 26.38 -2.52
N ASP A 249 -0.70 26.10 -3.70
CA ASP A 249 -1.62 26.98 -4.41
C ASP A 249 -3.05 26.53 -4.08
N PHE A 250 -3.77 27.36 -3.32
CA PHE A 250 -5.15 27.10 -2.90
C PHE A 250 -6.19 27.42 -3.97
N ALA A 251 -5.79 28.10 -5.05
CA ALA A 251 -6.70 28.53 -6.11
C ALA A 251 -6.10 28.31 -7.52
N PRO A 252 -5.65 27.06 -7.87
CA PRO A 252 -4.89 26.80 -9.09
C PRO A 252 -5.67 27.08 -10.37
N TYR A 253 -6.98 27.21 -10.30
CA TYR A 253 -7.84 27.47 -11.46
C TYR A 253 -8.41 28.87 -11.45
N LYS A 254 -8.98 29.33 -10.32
CA LYS A 254 -9.60 30.67 -10.20
C LYS A 254 -9.94 30.97 -8.73
N ASP A 255 -9.56 32.15 -8.25
CA ASP A 255 -9.81 32.63 -6.88
C ASP A 255 -11.29 32.65 -6.51
N SER A 256 -12.16 32.89 -7.50
CA SER A 256 -13.61 32.90 -7.27
C SER A 256 -14.15 31.53 -6.79
N TYR A 257 -13.45 30.43 -7.09
CA TYR A 257 -13.87 29.09 -6.69
C TYR A 257 -13.58 28.78 -5.21
N LEU A 258 -12.75 29.60 -4.54
CA LEU A 258 -12.52 29.44 -3.11
C LEU A 258 -13.83 29.60 -2.32
N PRO A 259 -14.13 28.67 -1.40
CA PRO A 259 -15.32 28.72 -0.57
C PRO A 259 -15.37 30.00 0.29
N LYS A 260 -16.57 30.52 0.53
CA LYS A 260 -16.76 31.72 1.37
C LYS A 260 -16.09 31.60 2.74
N ARG A 261 -16.21 30.43 3.38
CA ARG A 261 -15.58 30.14 4.68
C ARG A 261 -14.04 30.26 4.62
N PHE A 262 -13.40 29.79 3.53
CA PHE A 262 -11.96 29.96 3.33
C PHE A 262 -11.59 31.44 3.21
N LYS A 263 -12.26 32.20 2.32
CA LYS A 263 -12.03 33.63 2.12
C LYS A 263 -12.19 34.42 3.42
N GLN A 264 -13.17 34.05 4.25
CA GLN A 264 -13.43 34.69 5.53
C GLN A 264 -12.34 34.41 6.57
N ALA A 265 -11.81 33.18 6.62
CA ALA A 265 -10.73 32.79 7.53
C ALA A 265 -9.43 33.55 7.24
N ILE A 266 -9.12 33.82 5.98
CA ILE A 266 -7.87 34.49 5.58
C ILE A 266 -7.99 36.01 5.43
N LYS A 267 -9.19 36.62 5.62
CA LYS A 267 -9.48 38.01 5.32
C LYS A 267 -8.49 39.03 5.92
N ASN A 268 -8.01 38.74 7.13
CA ASN A 268 -7.09 39.59 7.88
C ASN A 268 -5.67 39.02 7.97
N MET A 269 -5.34 38.04 7.13
CA MET A 269 -4.04 37.41 7.09
C MET A 269 -3.25 37.91 5.89
N ASP A 270 -1.98 38.20 6.10
CA ASP A 270 -1.03 38.51 5.02
C ASP A 270 -0.43 37.19 4.51
N ILE A 271 -1.16 36.50 3.60
CA ILE A 271 -0.74 35.25 2.99
C ILE A 271 -0.89 35.28 1.48
N ASP A 272 0.08 34.72 0.78
CA ASP A 272 -0.03 34.46 -0.65
C ASP A 272 -0.73 33.11 -0.87
N ILE A 273 -1.98 33.13 -1.33
CA ILE A 273 -2.80 31.93 -1.56
C ILE A 273 -2.31 31.08 -2.74
N HIS A 274 -1.53 31.65 -3.66
CA HIS A 274 -0.96 30.95 -4.80
C HIS A 274 0.44 30.38 -4.54
N ASN A 275 1.11 30.82 -3.47
CA ASN A 275 2.45 30.37 -3.13
C ASN A 275 2.62 30.19 -1.62
N TYR A 276 1.61 29.65 -0.97
CA TYR A 276 1.60 29.45 0.48
C TYR A 276 2.64 28.43 0.92
N GLN A 277 3.58 28.87 1.76
CA GLN A 277 4.64 28.01 2.29
C GLN A 277 4.19 27.39 3.61
N MET A 278 4.08 26.05 3.65
CA MET A 278 3.73 25.30 4.84
C MET A 278 4.82 24.30 5.19
N ALA A 279 5.32 24.33 6.44
CA ALA A 279 6.15 23.28 6.99
C ALA A 279 5.27 22.32 7.81
N PRO A 280 4.98 21.11 7.35
CA PRO A 280 4.27 20.14 8.18
C PRO A 280 5.00 19.92 9.51
N ALA A 281 4.25 19.92 10.63
CA ALA A 281 4.82 19.60 11.95
C ALA A 281 5.15 18.10 12.09
N GLY A 282 4.51 17.28 11.27
CA GLY A 282 4.62 15.84 11.21
C GLY A 282 3.43 15.24 10.46
N ASN A 283 3.17 13.97 10.68
CA ASN A 283 2.03 13.27 10.08
C ASN A 283 1.19 12.54 11.14
N PHE A 284 0.06 11.95 10.74
CA PHE A 284 -0.86 11.25 11.65
C PHE A 284 -0.38 9.85 12.08
N GLY A 285 0.80 9.40 11.62
CA GLY A 285 1.41 8.13 11.98
C GLY A 285 0.76 6.90 11.32
N TYR A 286 1.29 5.71 11.64
CA TYR A 286 0.88 4.44 11.05
C TYR A 286 -0.59 4.07 11.27
N THR A 287 -1.22 4.56 12.32
CA THR A 287 -2.64 4.29 12.61
C THR A 287 -3.59 4.94 11.59
N LYS A 288 -3.10 5.94 10.84
CA LYS A 288 -3.86 6.69 9.84
C LYS A 288 -3.23 6.65 8.44
N ALA A 289 -2.06 6.06 8.32
CA ALA A 289 -1.38 5.89 7.04
C ALA A 289 -2.04 4.76 6.24
N GLU A 290 -2.27 5.00 4.95
CA GLU A 290 -2.79 3.98 4.04
C GLU A 290 -1.74 2.88 3.80
N VAL A 291 -0.46 3.25 3.73
CA VAL A 291 0.66 2.35 3.43
C VAL A 291 1.91 2.72 4.24
N THR A 292 2.85 1.79 4.26
CA THR A 292 4.21 1.96 4.74
C THR A 292 5.13 2.16 3.54
N LYS A 293 5.94 3.22 3.51
CA LYS A 293 7.05 3.34 2.56
C LYS A 293 8.36 2.84 3.19
N GLY A 294 9.31 2.43 2.34
CA GLY A 294 10.46 1.66 2.75
C GLY A 294 10.15 0.16 2.76
N GLY A 295 11.10 -0.66 3.12
CA GLY A 295 10.95 -2.10 3.12
C GLY A 295 12.18 -2.85 2.66
N VAL A 296 12.00 -4.10 2.25
CA VAL A 296 13.08 -4.94 1.74
C VAL A 296 13.63 -4.35 0.45
N GLU A 297 14.95 -4.13 0.43
CA GLU A 297 15.68 -3.52 -0.69
C GLU A 297 15.54 -4.35 -1.97
N ILE A 298 14.97 -3.74 -3.02
CA ILE A 298 14.63 -4.43 -4.27
C ILE A 298 15.85 -4.88 -5.08
N SER A 299 16.98 -4.18 -4.97
CA SER A 299 18.23 -4.59 -5.63
C SER A 299 18.73 -5.97 -5.16
N GLN A 300 18.23 -6.45 -4.03
CA GLN A 300 18.54 -7.73 -3.42
C GLN A 300 17.53 -8.83 -3.78
N LEU A 301 16.57 -8.51 -4.63
CA LEU A 301 15.58 -9.44 -5.16
C LEU A 301 15.76 -9.66 -6.67
N LYS A 302 15.33 -10.82 -7.15
CA LYS A 302 15.14 -11.09 -8.58
C LYS A 302 13.74 -10.56 -8.99
N THR A 303 13.49 -10.39 -10.27
CA THR A 303 12.20 -9.90 -10.78
C THR A 303 11.04 -10.91 -10.66
N ASN A 304 11.34 -12.15 -10.29
CA ASN A 304 10.35 -13.11 -9.80
C ASN A 304 10.17 -13.04 -8.28
N MET A 305 10.65 -11.97 -7.64
CA MET A 305 10.56 -11.69 -6.21
C MET A 305 11.38 -12.62 -5.29
N GLU A 306 12.22 -13.52 -5.86
CA GLU A 306 13.09 -14.39 -5.08
C GLU A 306 14.28 -13.62 -4.52
N SER A 307 14.64 -13.92 -3.27
CA SER A 307 15.85 -13.45 -2.63
C SER A 307 17.11 -13.85 -3.41
N LYS A 308 18.05 -12.92 -3.54
CA LYS A 308 19.40 -13.22 -4.09
C LYS A 308 20.31 -13.91 -3.05
N TYR A 309 19.93 -13.87 -1.76
CA TYR A 309 20.74 -14.41 -0.66
C TYR A 309 20.30 -15.78 -0.19
N GLN A 310 18.98 -16.06 -0.21
CA GLN A 310 18.40 -17.32 0.19
C GLN A 310 17.50 -17.87 -0.91
N LYS A 311 17.90 -19.00 -1.52
CA LYS A 311 17.08 -19.70 -2.51
C LYS A 311 15.73 -20.11 -1.92
N SER A 312 14.68 -20.04 -2.73
CA SER A 312 13.31 -20.42 -2.35
C SER A 312 12.67 -19.51 -1.27
N LEU A 313 13.26 -18.35 -0.98
CA LEU A 313 12.69 -17.29 -0.16
C LEU A 313 12.24 -16.14 -1.05
N TYR A 314 10.99 -15.71 -0.90
CA TYR A 314 10.39 -14.66 -1.71
C TYR A 314 9.79 -13.57 -0.82
N PHE A 315 9.85 -12.30 -1.28
CA PHE A 315 9.20 -11.16 -0.62
C PHE A 315 8.27 -10.48 -1.62
N ILE A 316 6.98 -10.29 -1.26
CA ILE A 316 5.96 -9.74 -2.16
C ILE A 316 5.05 -8.72 -1.47
N GLY A 317 4.50 -7.81 -2.25
CA GLY A 317 3.60 -6.77 -1.76
C GLY A 317 4.32 -5.66 -1.00
N GLU A 318 3.65 -5.10 0.00
CA GLU A 318 4.08 -3.90 0.72
C GLU A 318 5.32 -4.12 1.64
N VAL A 319 5.74 -5.36 1.89
CA VAL A 319 6.99 -5.64 2.61
C VAL A 319 8.23 -5.25 1.80
N VAL A 320 8.11 -5.16 0.48
CA VAL A 320 9.16 -4.75 -0.46
C VAL A 320 9.16 -3.22 -0.60
N ASP A 321 10.33 -2.61 -0.73
CA ASP A 321 10.48 -1.16 -0.87
C ASP A 321 10.01 -0.64 -2.23
N VAL A 322 8.72 -0.81 -2.48
CA VAL A 322 7.97 -0.24 -3.59
C VAL A 322 6.66 0.33 -3.07
N THR A 323 6.49 1.64 -3.22
CA THR A 323 5.30 2.34 -2.70
C THR A 323 4.67 3.19 -3.79
N GLY A 324 3.42 2.92 -4.11
CA GLY A 324 2.64 3.65 -5.12
C GLY A 324 1.91 4.86 -4.54
N GLU A 325 1.57 5.81 -5.41
CA GLU A 325 0.68 6.92 -5.10
C GLU A 325 -0.73 6.43 -4.71
N LEU A 326 -1.56 7.37 -4.24
CA LEU A 326 -2.98 7.10 -3.98
C LEU A 326 -3.71 6.82 -5.29
N GLY A 327 -4.59 5.82 -5.31
CA GLY A 327 -5.43 5.53 -6.48
C GLY A 327 -5.30 4.12 -7.06
N GLY A 328 -5.09 3.11 -6.23
CA GLY A 328 -5.06 1.70 -6.63
C GLY A 328 -3.66 1.15 -6.97
N TYR A 329 -2.65 2.01 -6.96
CA TYR A 329 -1.29 1.63 -7.32
C TYR A 329 -0.68 0.60 -6.36
N ASN A 330 -0.92 0.72 -5.04
CA ASN A 330 -0.38 -0.21 -4.05
C ASN A 330 -1.03 -1.60 -4.14
N PHE A 331 -2.32 -1.68 -4.47
CA PHE A 331 -2.95 -2.97 -4.76
C PHE A 331 -2.44 -3.57 -6.07
N GLN A 332 -2.26 -2.74 -7.12
CA GLN A 332 -1.63 -3.22 -8.36
C GLN A 332 -0.27 -3.85 -8.08
N TRP A 333 0.62 -3.16 -7.32
CA TRP A 333 1.90 -3.72 -6.93
C TRP A 333 1.76 -5.03 -6.15
N ALA A 334 0.85 -5.07 -5.17
CA ALA A 334 0.62 -6.28 -4.38
C ALA A 334 0.21 -7.47 -5.26
N PHE A 335 -0.69 -7.27 -6.22
CA PHE A 335 -1.11 -8.33 -7.14
C PHE A 335 -0.03 -8.69 -8.15
N SER A 336 0.68 -7.71 -8.71
CA SER A 336 1.73 -7.95 -9.71
C SER A 336 2.90 -8.72 -9.11
N SER A 337 3.37 -8.32 -7.92
CA SER A 337 4.44 -9.02 -7.21
C SER A 337 4.02 -10.42 -6.77
N GLY A 338 2.77 -10.58 -6.30
CA GLY A 338 2.21 -11.89 -5.95
C GLY A 338 2.09 -12.83 -7.15
N TYR A 339 1.74 -12.30 -8.32
CA TYR A 339 1.68 -13.07 -9.56
C TYR A 339 3.07 -13.51 -10.05
N SER A 340 4.09 -12.68 -9.83
CA SER A 340 5.45 -12.88 -10.35
C SER A 340 6.20 -14.05 -9.72
N VAL A 341 5.80 -14.50 -8.52
CA VAL A 341 6.44 -15.64 -7.82
C VAL A 341 6.29 -16.96 -8.59
N CYS A 342 5.28 -17.07 -9.42
CA CYS A 342 4.93 -18.33 -10.11
C CYS A 342 5.59 -18.51 -11.47
N ASN A 343 6.46 -17.58 -11.87
CA ASN A 343 7.06 -17.58 -13.23
C ASN A 343 8.59 -17.70 -13.16
#